data_2d7ac3153991f344e6c2bcaea2994073
#
_entry.id   2d7ac3153991f344e6c2bcaea2994073
#
_cell.length_a   1.000
_cell.length_b   1.000
_cell.length_c   1.000
_cell.angle_alpha   90.00
_cell.angle_beta   90.00
_cell.angle_gamma   90.00
#
_symmetry.space_group_name_H-M   'P 1'
#
loop_
_entity.id
_entity.type
_entity.pdbx_description
1 polymer ?
#
loop_
_entity_poly.entity_id
_entity_poly.type
_entity_poly.pdbx_seq_one_letter_code
_entity_poly.pdbx_strand_id
1 'polypeptide(L)'
;MNTLKKILLISLVVFSYSSHSSKSNLFSAGIPSLAPMLENVTPAVVNIYTISETEQRGQYIEDPFLRKFFNIPGKQKSKKKNRAGLGSGVIINNKKGYIITNNHVIAKAKDIKVKLHDGREFKATLVGSDPASDIAVIKINPEELISIKFSNSEKLRVGDFVVAIGNPFGIGQTVTSGIVSALGRSGLGIEAYENFIQTDASINPGNSGGALVNLRGELVGINTAIIGGRGGSAGSVGIGLAIPVNMALDITSQLIKYGKVKRGYLGVSAQDLTKDLSKAFSVDTDKGAIITQVQKGSPADLAGIKTGDVVTKINNQSIKNAAAMRNKIGLLKLNSVISMQINRKGEIITKKVKIVEPKFSKKDGIKINARLQGIVFSEITENMPEYGKVNGIKIIKIKKNSRAFLTGIRPNDIILSINNIPVQKIKDLEIVAGKNDSELVVHVQRGNRTAFLLLK
;
A
#
# COMPACT_ATOMS: atom_id res chain seq x y z
N MET A 1 88.30 12.87 -58.82
CA MET A 1 87.77 11.55 -58.65
C MET A 1 86.58 11.71 -57.74
N ASN A 2 85.42 11.35 -58.21
CA ASN A 2 84.08 11.79 -57.87
C ASN A 2 83.58 11.25 -56.50
N THR A 3 83.08 12.14 -55.65
CA THR A 3 82.23 11.78 -54.54
C THR A 3 80.85 12.46 -54.69
N LEU A 4 79.86 11.61 -54.96
CA LEU A 4 78.44 11.99 -55.09
C LEU A 4 77.95 12.39 -53.71
N LYS A 5 77.45 13.60 -53.53
CA LYS A 5 76.65 14.01 -52.41
C LYS A 5 75.21 13.59 -52.60
N LYS A 6 74.76 12.64 -51.76
CA LYS A 6 73.37 12.34 -51.65
C LYS A 6 72.68 13.40 -50.77
N ILE A 7 71.78 14.15 -51.34
CA ILE A 7 70.91 15.06 -50.61
C ILE A 7 69.68 14.22 -50.17
N LEU A 8 69.55 14.07 -48.85
CA LEU A 8 68.39 13.46 -48.20
C LEU A 8 67.31 14.52 -47.95
N LEU A 9 66.26 14.49 -48.76
CA LEU A 9 65.10 15.37 -48.55
C LEU A 9 64.24 14.79 -47.42
N ILE A 10 64.23 15.38 -46.24
CA ILE A 10 63.33 15.06 -45.13
C ILE A 10 62.07 15.90 -45.35
N SER A 11 61.00 15.30 -45.81
CA SER A 11 59.66 15.89 -45.85
C SER A 11 59.07 15.89 -44.44
N LEU A 12 59.04 17.02 -43.83
CA LEU A 12 58.39 17.28 -42.54
C LEU A 12 56.86 17.33 -42.77
N VAL A 13 56.16 16.20 -42.51
CA VAL A 13 54.70 16.18 -42.47
C VAL A 13 54.25 16.80 -41.19
N VAL A 14 53.84 18.05 -41.22
CA VAL A 14 53.20 18.74 -40.10
C VAL A 14 51.75 18.21 -40.00
N PHE A 15 51.53 17.26 -39.11
CA PHE A 15 50.19 16.88 -38.70
C PHE A 15 49.59 18.01 -37.86
N SER A 16 48.80 18.87 -38.50
CA SER A 16 47.96 19.83 -37.80
C SER A 16 46.86 19.06 -37.03
N TYR A 17 47.12 18.76 -35.76
CA TYR A 17 46.07 18.39 -34.84
C TYR A 17 45.14 19.60 -34.64
N SER A 18 44.07 19.64 -35.43
CA SER A 18 42.92 20.48 -35.10
C SER A 18 42.29 19.94 -33.82
N SER A 19 42.75 20.42 -32.67
CA SER A 19 42.03 20.24 -31.43
C SER A 19 40.68 20.96 -31.56
N HIS A 20 39.66 20.21 -32.02
CA HIS A 20 38.27 20.58 -31.78
C HIS A 20 38.06 20.53 -30.27
N SER A 21 38.43 21.59 -29.58
CA SER A 21 37.89 21.90 -28.27
C SER A 21 36.38 22.08 -28.50
N SER A 22 35.64 20.99 -28.40
CA SER A 22 34.20 21.07 -28.16
C SER A 22 34.05 21.74 -26.79
N LYS A 23 34.07 23.08 -26.79
CA LYS A 23 33.45 23.82 -25.69
C LYS A 23 32.03 23.29 -25.62
N SER A 24 31.82 22.29 -24.77
CA SER A 24 30.48 21.96 -24.32
C SER A 24 29.95 23.24 -23.70
N ASN A 25 29.14 23.95 -24.48
CA ASN A 25 28.37 25.08 -24.00
C ASN A 25 27.40 24.55 -22.96
N LEU A 26 27.90 24.39 -21.73
CA LEU A 26 27.08 24.11 -20.53
C LEU A 26 25.99 25.20 -20.35
N PHE A 27 26.10 26.33 -21.06
CA PHE A 27 25.14 27.45 -21.04
C PHE A 27 24.20 27.49 -22.26
N SER A 28 24.36 26.64 -23.28
CA SER A 28 23.44 26.56 -24.40
C SER A 28 22.32 25.48 -24.21
N ALA A 29 22.44 24.57 -23.25
CA ALA A 29 21.31 23.84 -22.74
C ALA A 29 20.50 24.81 -21.89
N GLY A 30 19.30 25.19 -22.32
CA GLY A 30 18.42 26.11 -21.58
C GLY A 30 18.32 25.69 -20.10
N ILE A 31 18.05 26.64 -19.22
CA ILE A 31 17.90 26.38 -17.79
C ILE A 31 17.00 25.14 -17.59
N PRO A 32 17.47 24.11 -16.88
CA PRO A 32 16.64 22.90 -16.69
C PRO A 32 15.29 23.26 -16.07
N SER A 33 14.21 23.01 -16.78
CA SER A 33 12.86 23.30 -16.32
C SER A 33 11.98 22.05 -16.43
N LEU A 34 11.18 21.79 -15.41
CA LEU A 34 10.15 20.74 -15.42
C LEU A 34 8.84 21.22 -16.06
N ALA A 35 8.69 22.53 -16.34
CA ALA A 35 7.44 23.12 -16.79
C ALA A 35 6.86 22.42 -18.04
N PRO A 36 7.62 22.14 -19.12
CA PRO A 36 7.07 21.49 -20.31
C PRO A 36 6.53 20.08 -20.05
N MET A 37 7.14 19.34 -19.13
CA MET A 37 6.65 18.02 -18.71
C MET A 37 5.38 18.18 -17.88
N LEU A 38 5.36 19.12 -16.95
CA LEU A 38 4.25 19.37 -16.04
C LEU A 38 2.98 19.82 -16.78
N GLU A 39 3.09 20.67 -17.80
CA GLU A 39 1.96 21.07 -18.66
C GLU A 39 1.20 19.88 -19.22
N ASN A 40 1.89 18.79 -19.54
CA ASN A 40 1.29 17.58 -20.05
C ASN A 40 0.72 16.62 -18.97
N VAL A 41 1.23 16.69 -17.76
CA VAL A 41 0.91 15.72 -16.68
C VAL A 41 -0.12 16.27 -15.70
N THR A 42 -0.03 17.57 -15.36
CA THR A 42 -0.91 18.18 -14.37
C THR A 42 -2.41 18.06 -14.71
N PRO A 43 -2.85 18.10 -15.99
CA PRO A 43 -4.25 17.88 -16.31
C PRO A 43 -4.79 16.49 -15.95
N ALA A 44 -3.91 15.48 -15.80
CA ALA A 44 -4.29 14.13 -15.39
C ALA A 44 -4.37 14.00 -13.84
N VAL A 45 -3.94 14.98 -13.07
CA VAL A 45 -4.01 14.98 -11.60
C VAL A 45 -5.16 15.87 -11.14
N VAL A 46 -6.06 15.29 -10.36
CA VAL A 46 -7.31 15.93 -9.93
C VAL A 46 -7.34 16.14 -8.43
N ASN A 47 -8.17 17.09 -8.00
CA ASN A 47 -8.51 17.28 -6.60
C ASN A 47 -9.76 16.45 -6.23
N ILE A 48 -9.76 15.85 -5.05
CA ILE A 48 -10.87 15.06 -4.53
C ILE A 48 -11.39 15.71 -3.25
N TYR A 49 -12.66 16.03 -3.25
CA TYR A 49 -13.41 16.55 -2.10
C TYR A 49 -14.40 15.50 -1.63
N THR A 50 -14.42 15.26 -0.33
CA THR A 50 -15.38 14.33 0.26
C THR A 50 -16.24 15.02 1.31
N ILE A 51 -17.54 14.74 1.29
CA ILE A 51 -18.49 15.23 2.28
C ILE A 51 -18.87 14.05 3.16
N SER A 52 -18.65 14.16 4.48
CA SER A 52 -19.11 13.17 5.46
C SER A 52 -20.26 13.72 6.29
N GLU A 53 -21.30 12.91 6.52
CA GLU A 53 -22.34 13.21 7.51
C GLU A 53 -21.82 12.90 8.91
N THR A 54 -21.86 13.89 9.79
CA THR A 54 -21.67 13.69 11.22
C THR A 54 -23.04 13.54 11.86
N GLU A 55 -23.40 12.33 12.35
CA GLU A 55 -24.52 12.20 13.30
C GLU A 55 -24.22 12.99 14.57
N GLN A 56 -25.23 13.73 15.03
CA GLN A 56 -25.19 14.54 16.25
C GLN A 56 -24.87 13.69 17.48
N ARG A 57 -23.61 13.64 17.88
CA ARG A 57 -23.18 13.59 19.28
C ARG A 57 -21.79 14.22 19.33
N GLY A 58 -21.66 15.30 20.12
CA GLY A 58 -20.52 16.19 20.22
C GLY A 58 -19.15 15.52 20.44
N GLN A 59 -18.69 14.80 19.47
CA GLN A 59 -17.30 14.32 19.38
C GLN A 59 -16.81 14.62 17.98
N TYR A 60 -15.78 15.45 17.92
CA TYR A 60 -14.97 15.65 16.73
C TYR A 60 -14.49 14.28 16.23
N ILE A 61 -15.00 13.84 15.08
CA ILE A 61 -14.40 12.73 14.37
C ILE A 61 -13.26 13.34 13.54
N GLU A 62 -12.14 13.55 14.19
CA GLU A 62 -10.88 13.57 13.49
C GLU A 62 -10.72 12.18 12.91
N ASP A 63 -10.48 12.09 11.58
CA ASP A 63 -10.13 10.82 10.97
C ASP A 63 -8.92 10.27 11.72
N PRO A 64 -9.01 9.12 12.43
CA PRO A 64 -7.93 8.62 13.24
C PRO A 64 -6.67 8.35 12.42
N PHE A 65 -6.82 8.08 11.11
CA PHE A 65 -5.74 7.85 10.18
C PHE A 65 -5.02 9.16 9.85
N LEU A 66 -5.76 10.18 9.42
CA LEU A 66 -5.19 11.50 9.13
C LEU A 66 -4.59 12.14 10.37
N ARG A 67 -5.20 11.97 11.55
CA ARG A 67 -4.65 12.47 12.80
C ARG A 67 -3.37 11.75 13.21
N LYS A 68 -3.35 10.41 13.11
CA LYS A 68 -2.15 9.60 13.40
C LYS A 68 -1.05 9.87 12.40
N PHE A 69 -1.45 10.11 11.14
CA PHE A 69 -0.55 10.31 10.01
C PHE A 69 0.09 11.69 10.00
N PHE A 70 -0.69 12.75 10.31
CA PHE A 70 -0.26 14.14 10.24
C PHE A 70 -0.12 14.81 11.60
N ASN A 71 -0.26 14.06 12.71
CA ASN A 71 -0.08 14.53 14.10
C ASN A 71 -0.75 15.90 14.39
N ILE A 72 -2.00 16.10 13.92
CA ILE A 72 -2.72 17.36 14.07
C ILE A 72 -3.25 17.53 15.51
N PRO A 73 -2.90 18.61 16.25
CA PRO A 73 -3.38 18.82 17.62
C PRO A 73 -4.90 19.05 17.65
N GLY A 74 -5.60 18.39 18.59
CA GLY A 74 -7.03 18.61 18.79
C GLY A 74 -7.30 19.72 19.77
N LYS A 75 -8.17 20.65 19.41
CA LYS A 75 -9.27 21.29 20.16
C LYS A 75 -9.65 22.64 19.57
N GLN A 76 -10.85 22.73 19.03
CA GLN A 76 -11.72 23.90 19.23
C GLN A 76 -13.17 23.54 18.93
N LYS A 77 -14.06 23.89 19.85
CA LYS A 77 -15.52 23.79 19.67
C LYS A 77 -15.96 24.82 18.66
N SER A 78 -16.54 24.41 17.52
CA SER A 78 -17.30 25.32 16.68
C SER A 78 -18.41 24.60 15.90
N LYS A 79 -19.45 25.36 15.60
CA LYS A 79 -20.73 25.03 14.98
C LYS A 79 -20.61 24.14 13.73
N LYS A 80 -21.64 23.29 13.48
CA LYS A 80 -21.84 22.44 12.30
C LYS A 80 -21.16 23.00 11.04
N LYS A 81 -20.08 22.41 10.59
CA LYS A 81 -19.57 22.54 9.22
C LYS A 81 -19.40 21.13 8.68
N ASN A 82 -20.03 20.85 7.53
CA ASN A 82 -19.71 19.67 6.73
C ASN A 82 -18.20 19.68 6.49
N ARG A 83 -17.47 18.73 7.03
CA ARG A 83 -16.02 18.68 6.80
C ARG A 83 -15.77 18.03 5.46
N ALA A 84 -15.12 18.77 4.58
CA ALA A 84 -14.58 18.23 3.35
C ALA A 84 -13.23 17.58 3.66
N GLY A 85 -13.11 16.28 3.44
CA GLY A 85 -11.81 15.64 3.30
C GLY A 85 -11.20 16.10 1.98
N LEU A 86 -9.89 16.37 1.96
CA LEU A 86 -9.16 16.83 0.78
C LEU A 86 -8.09 15.80 0.43
N GLY A 87 -8.00 15.45 -0.83
CA GLY A 87 -6.97 14.61 -1.39
C GLY A 87 -6.84 14.81 -2.89
N SER A 88 -6.00 14.03 -3.49
CA SER A 88 -5.74 14.02 -4.92
C SER A 88 -6.15 12.71 -5.57
N GLY A 89 -6.24 12.70 -6.89
CA GLY A 89 -6.44 11.51 -7.70
C GLY A 89 -5.69 11.61 -9.03
N VAL A 90 -5.56 10.49 -9.70
CA VAL A 90 -4.90 10.39 -10.99
C VAL A 90 -5.85 9.76 -12.02
N ILE A 91 -6.14 10.45 -13.11
CA ILE A 91 -6.95 9.94 -14.20
C ILE A 91 -6.13 8.89 -14.96
N ILE A 92 -6.58 7.65 -14.95
CA ILE A 92 -5.89 6.51 -15.56
C ILE A 92 -6.54 6.05 -16.87
N ASN A 93 -7.76 6.46 -17.12
CA ASN A 93 -8.47 6.14 -18.34
C ASN A 93 -9.44 7.27 -18.69
N ASN A 94 -9.07 8.05 -19.70
CA ASN A 94 -9.84 9.21 -20.15
C ASN A 94 -11.16 8.82 -20.86
N LYS A 95 -11.23 7.66 -21.50
CA LYS A 95 -12.44 7.19 -22.20
C LYS A 95 -13.51 6.65 -21.26
N LYS A 96 -13.11 6.14 -20.10
CA LYS A 96 -14.02 5.55 -19.10
C LYS A 96 -14.18 6.40 -17.83
N GLY A 97 -13.37 7.45 -17.66
CA GLY A 97 -13.41 8.35 -16.52
C GLY A 97 -12.89 7.70 -15.22
N TYR A 98 -12.03 6.69 -15.29
CA TYR A 98 -11.48 6.06 -14.08
C TYR A 98 -10.34 6.89 -13.49
N ILE A 99 -10.38 7.04 -12.17
CA ILE A 99 -9.41 7.77 -11.35
C ILE A 99 -8.95 6.86 -10.23
N ILE A 100 -7.63 6.73 -10.03
CA ILE A 100 -7.04 6.13 -8.84
C ILE A 100 -6.86 7.20 -7.77
N THR A 101 -7.12 6.84 -6.54
CA THR A 101 -6.81 7.63 -5.34
C THR A 101 -6.49 6.70 -4.17
N ASN A 102 -6.19 7.25 -2.99
CA ASN A 102 -6.07 6.44 -1.79
C ASN A 102 -7.44 6.11 -1.19
N ASN A 103 -7.54 4.93 -0.59
CA ASN A 103 -8.74 4.51 0.12
C ASN A 103 -9.05 5.46 1.29
N HIS A 104 -8.04 5.89 2.07
CA HIS A 104 -8.25 6.79 3.21
C HIS A 104 -8.85 8.14 2.81
N VAL A 105 -8.62 8.62 1.58
CA VAL A 105 -9.20 9.86 1.06
C VAL A 105 -10.71 9.76 0.95
N ILE A 106 -11.25 8.56 0.63
CA ILE A 106 -12.69 8.39 0.33
C ILE A 106 -13.44 7.50 1.32
N ALA A 107 -12.77 6.89 2.29
CA ALA A 107 -13.29 5.79 3.11
C ALA A 107 -14.58 6.10 3.91
N LYS A 108 -14.84 7.35 4.22
CA LYS A 108 -16.03 7.77 5.00
C LYS A 108 -16.89 8.78 4.23
N ALA A 109 -16.65 8.91 2.93
CA ALA A 109 -17.35 9.83 2.09
C ALA A 109 -18.80 9.37 1.84
N LYS A 110 -19.77 10.26 2.04
CA LYS A 110 -21.14 10.11 1.53
C LYS A 110 -21.20 10.55 0.06
N ASP A 111 -20.57 11.68 -0.23
CA ASP A 111 -20.46 12.23 -1.56
C ASP A 111 -18.99 12.46 -1.91
N ILE A 112 -18.61 12.14 -3.13
CA ILE A 112 -17.27 12.34 -3.68
C ILE A 112 -17.41 13.30 -4.86
N LYS A 113 -16.67 14.41 -4.80
CA LYS A 113 -16.55 15.37 -5.91
C LYS A 113 -15.12 15.42 -6.39
N VAL A 114 -14.95 15.55 -7.69
CA VAL A 114 -13.65 15.69 -8.36
C VAL A 114 -13.61 17.02 -9.06
N LYS A 115 -12.55 17.80 -8.84
CA LYS A 115 -12.27 19.04 -9.57
C LYS A 115 -11.04 18.83 -10.43
N LEU A 116 -11.17 19.09 -11.73
CA LEU A 116 -10.08 19.01 -12.69
C LEU A 116 -9.16 20.23 -12.60
N HIS A 117 -8.03 20.16 -13.28
CA HIS A 117 -7.07 21.25 -13.38
C HIS A 117 -7.67 22.53 -14.01
N ASP A 118 -8.55 22.37 -15.01
CA ASP A 118 -9.24 23.45 -15.70
C ASP A 118 -10.43 24.04 -14.93
N GLY A 119 -10.71 23.54 -13.72
CA GLY A 119 -11.76 24.05 -12.84
C GLY A 119 -13.09 23.32 -12.94
N ARG A 120 -13.31 22.46 -13.95
CA ARG A 120 -14.53 21.64 -14.07
C ARG A 120 -14.71 20.72 -12.86
N GLU A 121 -15.95 20.59 -12.41
CA GLU A 121 -16.30 19.78 -11.25
C GLU A 121 -17.24 18.64 -11.65
N PHE A 122 -16.98 17.44 -11.14
CA PHE A 122 -17.77 16.24 -11.39
C PHE A 122 -18.16 15.56 -10.09
N LYS A 123 -19.36 14.99 -10.05
CA LYS A 123 -19.73 14.01 -9.04
C LYS A 123 -19.10 12.67 -9.42
N ALA A 124 -18.41 12.05 -8.47
CA ALA A 124 -17.77 10.75 -8.68
C ALA A 124 -18.54 9.63 -7.99
N THR A 125 -18.47 8.43 -8.57
CA THR A 125 -18.99 7.20 -7.99
C THR A 125 -17.84 6.28 -7.60
N LEU A 126 -17.95 5.60 -6.45
CA LEU A 126 -17.00 4.60 -6.04
C LEU A 126 -17.16 3.35 -6.91
N VAL A 127 -16.09 2.93 -7.57
CA VAL A 127 -16.00 1.66 -8.32
C VAL A 127 -15.61 0.52 -7.39
N GLY A 128 -14.65 0.75 -6.52
CA GLY A 128 -14.19 -0.18 -5.50
C GLY A 128 -13.03 0.39 -4.72
N SER A 129 -12.76 -0.20 -3.55
CA SER A 129 -11.63 0.19 -2.72
C SER A 129 -11.00 -1.01 -2.04
N ASP A 130 -9.71 -0.89 -1.73
CA ASP A 130 -8.90 -1.87 -1.01
C ASP A 130 -8.21 -1.21 0.19
N PRO A 131 -8.80 -1.29 1.38
CA PRO A 131 -8.19 -0.73 2.58
C PRO A 131 -6.85 -1.34 2.95
N ALA A 132 -6.58 -2.58 2.50
CA ALA A 132 -5.35 -3.29 2.86
C ALA A 132 -4.10 -2.79 2.13
N SER A 133 -4.27 -2.09 1.01
CA SER A 133 -3.19 -1.46 0.23
C SER A 133 -3.37 0.03 0.04
N ASP A 134 -4.42 0.61 0.65
CA ASP A 134 -4.78 2.02 0.55
C ASP A 134 -5.02 2.52 -0.89
N ILE A 135 -5.61 1.69 -1.75
CA ILE A 135 -6.02 2.07 -3.12
C ILE A 135 -7.54 2.09 -3.26
N ALA A 136 -8.04 3.09 -3.95
CA ALA A 136 -9.42 3.18 -4.39
C ALA A 136 -9.53 3.61 -5.85
N VAL A 137 -10.61 3.19 -6.50
CA VAL A 137 -10.98 3.61 -7.86
C VAL A 137 -12.33 4.28 -7.80
N ILE A 138 -12.38 5.50 -8.30
CA ILE A 138 -13.60 6.25 -8.51
C ILE A 138 -13.82 6.50 -10.00
N LYS A 139 -15.04 6.84 -10.38
CA LYS A 139 -15.42 7.10 -11.76
C LYS A 139 -16.19 8.42 -11.87
N ILE A 140 -15.81 9.22 -12.87
CA ILE A 140 -16.54 10.43 -13.30
C ILE A 140 -17.05 10.27 -14.74
N ASN A 141 -17.89 11.18 -15.19
CA ASN A 141 -18.28 11.25 -16.60
C ASN A 141 -17.07 11.63 -17.46
N PRO A 142 -16.78 10.89 -18.56
CA PRO A 142 -15.56 11.09 -19.35
C PRO A 142 -15.75 12.21 -20.39
N GLU A 143 -15.71 13.47 -19.96
CA GLU A 143 -15.78 14.64 -20.82
C GLU A 143 -14.39 15.27 -20.99
N GLU A 144 -13.78 15.14 -22.17
CA GLU A 144 -12.48 15.74 -22.53
C GLU A 144 -11.40 15.57 -21.43
N LEU A 145 -11.24 14.32 -20.96
CA LEU A 145 -10.27 14.01 -19.93
C LEU A 145 -8.89 13.69 -20.52
N ILE A 146 -7.85 14.05 -19.78
CA ILE A 146 -6.46 13.65 -20.06
C ILE A 146 -6.07 12.57 -19.07
N SER A 147 -5.58 11.42 -19.55
CA SER A 147 -5.06 10.35 -18.69
C SER A 147 -3.54 10.32 -18.70
N ILE A 148 -2.97 9.91 -17.55
CA ILE A 148 -1.53 9.78 -17.39
C ILE A 148 -0.97 8.56 -18.11
N LYS A 149 0.29 8.63 -18.57
CA LYS A 149 1.05 7.47 -19.07
C LYS A 149 1.66 6.71 -17.88
N PHE A 150 1.79 5.39 -18.01
CA PHE A 150 2.37 4.55 -16.97
C PHE A 150 3.80 4.18 -17.29
N SER A 151 4.65 4.18 -16.27
CA SER A 151 5.97 3.59 -16.30
C SER A 151 5.95 2.16 -15.73
N ASN A 152 7.11 1.53 -15.62
CA ASN A 152 7.28 0.27 -14.93
C ASN A 152 8.05 0.49 -13.62
N SER A 153 7.35 0.44 -12.48
CA SER A 153 7.97 0.67 -11.16
C SER A 153 8.99 -0.41 -10.75
N GLU A 154 9.02 -1.58 -11.40
CA GLU A 154 10.06 -2.60 -11.15
C GLU A 154 11.42 -2.22 -11.74
N LYS A 155 11.45 -1.27 -12.69
CA LYS A 155 12.68 -0.76 -13.31
C LYS A 155 13.27 0.46 -12.59
N LEU A 156 12.57 0.99 -11.58
CA LEU A 156 13.08 2.11 -10.79
C LEU A 156 14.34 1.74 -10.03
N ARG A 157 15.23 2.69 -9.90
CA ARG A 157 16.47 2.59 -9.13
C ARG A 157 16.54 3.72 -8.10
N VAL A 158 17.21 3.48 -7.02
CA VAL A 158 17.58 4.54 -6.07
C VAL A 158 18.42 5.57 -6.80
N GLY A 159 18.08 6.86 -6.63
CA GLY A 159 18.69 7.98 -7.33
C GLY A 159 17.94 8.45 -8.59
N ASP A 160 16.95 7.69 -9.10
CA ASP A 160 16.12 8.15 -10.21
C ASP A 160 15.31 9.39 -9.77
N PHE A 161 15.30 10.45 -10.60
CA PHE A 161 14.52 11.66 -10.32
C PHE A 161 13.02 11.37 -10.40
N VAL A 162 12.27 11.93 -9.45
CA VAL A 162 10.81 11.86 -9.38
C VAL A 162 10.20 13.19 -9.01
N VAL A 163 8.96 13.39 -9.44
CA VAL A 163 8.17 14.58 -9.16
C VAL A 163 6.84 14.15 -8.56
N ALA A 164 6.52 14.64 -7.38
CA ALA A 164 5.25 14.42 -6.71
C ALA A 164 4.29 15.56 -7.06
N ILE A 165 3.10 15.22 -7.54
CA ILE A 165 2.06 16.14 -7.97
C ILE A 165 0.79 15.84 -7.17
N GLY A 166 0.19 16.88 -6.59
CA GLY A 166 -1.07 16.80 -5.89
C GLY A 166 -1.73 18.15 -5.77
N ASN A 167 -2.85 18.23 -5.06
CA ASN A 167 -3.57 19.48 -4.81
C ASN A 167 -3.84 19.65 -3.31
N PRO A 168 -2.80 19.99 -2.51
CA PRO A 168 -2.96 20.19 -1.08
C PRO A 168 -3.87 21.38 -0.81
N PHE A 169 -4.76 21.22 0.14
CA PHE A 169 -5.68 22.28 0.62
C PHE A 169 -6.66 22.86 -0.42
N GLY A 170 -6.70 22.32 -1.65
CA GLY A 170 -7.60 22.84 -2.70
C GLY A 170 -7.27 24.24 -3.24
N ILE A 171 -6.08 24.76 -2.91
CA ILE A 171 -5.63 26.11 -3.32
C ILE A 171 -4.90 26.14 -4.66
N GLY A 172 -4.82 25.00 -5.33
CA GLY A 172 -4.11 24.78 -6.59
C GLY A 172 -3.18 23.58 -6.53
N GLN A 173 -2.75 23.14 -7.70
CA GLN A 173 -1.79 22.03 -7.78
C GLN A 173 -0.44 22.43 -7.19
N THR A 174 0.14 21.51 -6.43
CA THR A 174 1.47 21.64 -5.87
C THR A 174 2.36 20.56 -6.46
N VAL A 175 3.55 20.98 -6.85
CA VAL A 175 4.59 20.14 -7.43
C VAL A 175 5.82 20.20 -6.53
N THR A 176 6.34 19.03 -6.17
CA THR A 176 7.60 18.89 -5.46
C THR A 176 8.49 17.90 -6.18
N SER A 177 9.79 18.09 -6.18
CA SER A 177 10.75 17.21 -6.85
C SER A 177 11.73 16.61 -5.85
N GLY A 178 12.26 15.46 -6.20
CA GLY A 178 13.25 14.74 -5.43
C GLY A 178 13.73 13.51 -6.20
N ILE A 179 14.20 12.52 -5.47
CA ILE A 179 14.68 11.25 -6.02
C ILE A 179 13.99 10.06 -5.35
N VAL A 180 14.11 8.90 -5.95
CA VAL A 180 13.84 7.63 -5.29
C VAL A 180 14.92 7.40 -4.24
N SER A 181 14.58 7.52 -2.97
CA SER A 181 15.51 7.35 -1.84
C SER A 181 15.67 5.87 -1.45
N ALA A 182 14.61 5.07 -1.60
CA ALA A 182 14.61 3.62 -1.37
C ALA A 182 13.46 2.93 -2.09
N LEU A 183 13.58 1.62 -2.27
CA LEU A 183 12.54 0.77 -2.88
C LEU A 183 12.21 -0.40 -1.96
N GLY A 184 10.94 -0.86 -2.05
CA GLY A 184 10.48 -2.04 -1.32
C GLY A 184 10.35 -1.81 0.18
N ARG A 185 10.09 -0.58 0.63
CA ARG A 185 9.84 -0.29 2.04
C ARG A 185 8.59 -1.00 2.51
N SER A 186 8.75 -1.83 3.53
CA SER A 186 7.69 -2.67 4.11
C SER A 186 7.96 -2.87 5.59
N GLY A 187 6.97 -3.42 6.33
CA GLY A 187 7.07 -3.62 7.77
C GLY A 187 6.96 -2.33 8.57
N LEU A 188 6.46 -1.25 7.97
CA LEU A 188 6.26 0.04 8.62
C LEU A 188 4.98 0.06 9.48
N GLY A 189 4.10 -0.91 9.29
CA GLY A 189 2.82 -1.02 10.00
C GLY A 189 1.80 0.04 9.56
N ILE A 190 1.98 0.63 8.40
CA ILE A 190 1.07 1.62 7.81
C ILE A 190 -0.09 0.88 7.17
N GLU A 191 0.21 -0.06 6.25
CA GLU A 191 -0.78 -0.87 5.53
C GLU A 191 -0.50 -2.37 5.71
N ALA A 192 -1.50 -3.22 5.39
CA ALA A 192 -1.29 -4.67 5.44
C ALA A 192 -0.39 -5.16 4.30
N TYR A 193 -0.45 -4.49 3.14
CA TYR A 193 0.37 -4.78 1.97
C TYR A 193 1.25 -3.59 1.64
N GLU A 194 2.49 -3.63 2.09
CA GLU A 194 3.47 -2.56 1.96
C GLU A 194 4.58 -2.95 0.97
N ASN A 195 4.82 -2.08 -0.01
CA ASN A 195 5.93 -2.17 -0.94
C ASN A 195 6.30 -0.77 -1.44
N PHE A 196 6.44 0.19 -0.50
CA PHE A 196 6.50 1.59 -0.88
C PHE A 196 7.80 1.97 -1.61
N ILE A 197 7.66 2.90 -2.55
CA ILE A 197 8.74 3.75 -3.03
C ILE A 197 8.94 4.83 -1.97
N GLN A 198 10.15 4.99 -1.45
CA GLN A 198 10.53 6.12 -0.61
C GLN A 198 11.12 7.22 -1.48
N THR A 199 10.71 8.46 -1.23
CA THR A 199 11.24 9.66 -1.91
C THR A 199 11.46 10.80 -0.92
N ASP A 200 12.38 11.69 -1.22
CA ASP A 200 12.58 12.96 -0.52
C ASP A 200 11.78 14.12 -1.15
N ALA A 201 11.13 13.88 -2.31
CA ALA A 201 10.10 14.80 -2.81
C ALA A 201 9.04 15.01 -1.71
N SER A 202 8.78 16.25 -1.35
CA SER A 202 7.92 16.60 -0.22
C SER A 202 6.48 16.13 -0.46
N ILE A 203 6.03 15.17 0.34
CA ILE A 203 4.63 14.73 0.41
C ILE A 203 4.00 15.42 1.62
N ASN A 204 2.87 16.09 1.41
CA ASN A 204 2.12 16.81 2.44
C ASN A 204 0.63 16.43 2.38
N PRO A 205 -0.17 16.78 3.42
CA PRO A 205 -1.61 16.60 3.39
C PRO A 205 -2.24 17.20 2.11
N GLY A 206 -3.02 16.38 1.40
CA GLY A 206 -3.63 16.73 0.13
C GLY A 206 -2.90 16.19 -1.11
N ASN A 207 -1.60 15.84 -1.02
CA ASN A 207 -0.91 15.11 -2.10
C ASN A 207 -1.29 13.63 -2.12
N SER A 208 -1.85 13.08 -1.04
CA SER A 208 -2.31 11.69 -0.97
C SER A 208 -3.29 11.36 -2.09
N GLY A 209 -3.06 10.26 -2.79
CA GLY A 209 -3.79 9.85 -4.00
C GLY A 209 -3.31 10.50 -5.30
N GLY A 210 -2.42 11.49 -5.22
CA GLY A 210 -1.80 12.15 -6.36
C GLY A 210 -0.68 11.33 -7.01
N ALA A 211 -0.07 11.88 -8.05
CA ALA A 211 0.92 11.22 -8.87
C ALA A 211 2.34 11.39 -8.34
N LEU A 212 3.12 10.31 -8.35
CA LEU A 212 4.58 10.35 -8.40
C LEU A 212 4.99 9.99 -9.83
N VAL A 213 5.68 10.90 -10.54
CA VAL A 213 6.07 10.72 -11.94
C VAL A 213 7.58 10.78 -12.12
N ASN A 214 8.09 10.17 -13.18
CA ASN A 214 9.47 10.34 -13.62
C ASN A 214 9.63 11.61 -14.49
N LEU A 215 10.86 11.94 -14.92
CA LEU A 215 11.12 13.11 -15.76
C LEU A 215 10.50 13.04 -17.18
N ARG A 216 9.96 11.88 -17.60
CA ARG A 216 9.18 11.74 -18.84
C ARG A 216 7.69 11.97 -18.64
N GLY A 217 7.27 12.33 -17.42
CA GLY A 217 5.85 12.51 -17.07
C GLY A 217 5.07 11.20 -16.96
N GLU A 218 5.76 10.06 -16.81
CA GLU A 218 5.11 8.76 -16.65
C GLU A 218 4.91 8.45 -15.16
N LEU A 219 3.74 7.94 -14.81
CA LEU A 219 3.40 7.55 -13.44
C LEU A 219 4.28 6.39 -12.97
N VAL A 220 4.98 6.57 -11.86
CA VAL A 220 5.79 5.56 -11.19
C VAL A 220 5.19 5.12 -9.86
N GLY A 221 4.32 5.92 -9.25
CA GLY A 221 3.65 5.60 -8.00
C GLY A 221 2.48 6.51 -7.66
N ILE A 222 1.70 6.13 -6.66
CA ILE A 222 0.62 6.93 -6.07
C ILE A 222 1.10 7.42 -4.71
N ASN A 223 1.17 8.73 -4.53
CA ASN A 223 1.54 9.35 -3.25
C ASN A 223 0.56 8.90 -2.16
N THR A 224 1.05 8.44 -1.01
CA THR A 224 0.14 7.97 0.03
C THR A 224 0.45 8.54 1.39
N ALA A 225 1.71 8.50 1.80
CA ALA A 225 2.05 8.63 3.21
C ALA A 225 3.35 9.40 3.43
N ILE A 226 3.51 9.93 4.64
CA ILE A 226 4.79 10.41 5.17
C ILE A 226 5.11 9.69 6.49
N ILE A 227 6.39 9.47 6.75
CA ILE A 227 6.85 9.15 8.11
C ILE A 227 7.11 10.50 8.80
N GLY A 228 6.18 10.92 9.66
CA GLY A 228 6.29 12.19 10.37
C GLY A 228 7.28 12.14 11.53
N GLY A 229 7.94 13.27 11.84
CA GLY A 229 8.80 13.44 13.00
C GLY A 229 8.01 13.31 14.34
N ARG A 230 8.64 12.76 15.36
CA ARG A 230 8.13 12.84 16.75
C ARG A 230 8.13 14.31 17.19
N GLY A 231 6.96 14.90 17.41
CA GLY A 231 6.90 16.25 17.99
C GLY A 231 5.90 17.21 17.38
N GLY A 232 4.92 16.77 16.57
CA GLY A 232 3.76 17.61 16.20
C GLY A 232 3.94 18.49 14.97
N SER A 233 5.02 18.40 14.22
CA SER A 233 5.15 19.10 12.93
C SER A 233 4.33 18.39 11.85
N ALA A 234 3.26 19.05 11.41
CA ALA A 234 2.38 18.58 10.34
C ALA A 234 3.01 18.86 8.96
N GLY A 235 4.07 18.15 8.57
CA GLY A 235 4.72 18.37 7.28
C GLY A 235 5.76 17.32 6.94
N SER A 236 6.24 17.35 5.69
CA SER A 236 7.28 16.46 5.20
C SER A 236 8.59 16.67 5.94
N VAL A 237 9.19 15.57 6.41
CA VAL A 237 10.56 15.55 6.98
C VAL A 237 11.56 14.92 5.98
N GLY A 238 11.23 14.93 4.69
CA GLY A 238 12.07 14.32 3.65
C GLY A 238 11.88 12.80 3.51
N ILE A 239 10.82 12.21 4.09
CA ILE A 239 10.49 10.80 3.96
C ILE A 239 9.05 10.67 3.48
N GLY A 240 8.89 10.77 2.17
CA GLY A 240 7.64 10.52 1.46
C GLY A 240 7.53 9.06 1.03
N LEU A 241 6.32 8.52 1.01
CA LEU A 241 6.02 7.15 0.59
C LEU A 241 4.99 7.17 -0.54
N ALA A 242 5.23 6.35 -1.56
CA ALA A 242 4.29 6.15 -2.66
C ALA A 242 4.09 4.66 -2.94
N ILE A 243 2.86 4.28 -3.31
CA ILE A 243 2.50 2.93 -3.74
C ILE A 243 3.00 2.75 -5.17
N PRO A 244 3.82 1.72 -5.50
CA PRO A 244 4.34 1.50 -6.85
C PRO A 244 3.22 1.35 -7.89
N VAL A 245 3.41 1.93 -9.08
CA VAL A 245 2.37 1.94 -10.13
C VAL A 245 1.96 0.54 -10.56
N ASN A 246 2.90 -0.42 -10.68
CA ASN A 246 2.56 -1.79 -11.05
C ASN A 246 1.58 -2.41 -10.03
N MET A 247 1.87 -2.26 -8.73
CA MET A 247 0.97 -2.72 -7.66
C MET A 247 -0.39 -2.00 -7.72
N ALA A 248 -0.39 -0.68 -7.91
CA ALA A 248 -1.62 0.11 -8.00
C ALA A 248 -2.50 -0.31 -9.19
N LEU A 249 -1.91 -0.61 -10.35
CA LEU A 249 -2.63 -1.08 -11.56
C LEU A 249 -3.20 -2.48 -11.40
N ASP A 250 -2.46 -3.42 -10.78
CA ASP A 250 -2.95 -4.77 -10.49
C ASP A 250 -4.17 -4.74 -9.58
N ILE A 251 -4.12 -3.91 -8.54
CA ILE A 251 -5.24 -3.69 -7.62
C ILE A 251 -6.42 -3.04 -8.36
N THR A 252 -6.15 -1.97 -9.11
CA THR A 252 -7.16 -1.24 -9.88
C THR A 252 -7.90 -2.14 -10.85
N SER A 253 -7.18 -3.03 -11.56
CA SER A 253 -7.78 -3.98 -12.50
C SER A 253 -8.80 -4.89 -11.82
N GLN A 254 -8.51 -5.35 -10.61
CA GLN A 254 -9.42 -6.16 -9.81
C GLN A 254 -10.60 -5.35 -9.26
N LEU A 255 -10.36 -4.11 -8.80
CA LEU A 255 -11.42 -3.22 -8.32
C LEU A 255 -12.42 -2.90 -9.45
N ILE A 256 -11.95 -2.61 -10.66
CA ILE A 256 -12.81 -2.36 -11.82
C ILE A 256 -13.62 -3.61 -12.18
N LYS A 257 -12.98 -4.79 -12.14
CA LYS A 257 -13.63 -6.04 -12.57
C LYS A 257 -14.57 -6.63 -11.54
N TYR A 258 -14.23 -6.53 -10.26
CA TYR A 258 -14.92 -7.26 -9.19
C TYR A 258 -15.46 -6.37 -8.07
N GLY A 259 -15.18 -5.06 -8.08
CA GLY A 259 -15.50 -4.12 -6.99
C GLY A 259 -14.66 -4.32 -5.72
N LYS A 260 -13.83 -5.37 -5.67
CA LYS A 260 -12.96 -5.73 -4.53
C LYS A 260 -11.72 -6.48 -5.01
N VAL A 261 -10.68 -6.46 -4.19
CA VAL A 261 -9.48 -7.26 -4.43
C VAL A 261 -9.68 -8.68 -3.92
N LYS A 262 -9.45 -9.65 -4.79
CA LYS A 262 -9.43 -11.07 -4.45
C LYS A 262 -8.00 -11.47 -4.16
N ARG A 263 -7.71 -11.75 -2.91
CA ARG A 263 -6.35 -12.06 -2.46
C ARG A 263 -6.04 -13.54 -2.55
N GLY A 264 -4.89 -13.85 -3.12
CA GLY A 264 -4.35 -15.20 -3.11
C GLY A 264 -3.91 -15.61 -1.71
N TYR A 265 -4.10 -16.88 -1.41
CA TYR A 265 -3.75 -17.48 -0.13
C TYR A 265 -2.90 -18.72 -0.31
N LEU A 266 -1.90 -18.87 0.55
CA LEU A 266 -0.97 -19.98 0.56
C LEU A 266 -1.04 -20.80 1.86
N GLY A 267 -1.31 -20.15 2.99
CA GLY A 267 -1.40 -20.76 4.31
C GLY A 267 -0.05 -20.95 4.99
N VAL A 268 0.80 -19.94 4.93
CA VAL A 268 2.09 -19.92 5.60
C VAL A 268 2.27 -18.63 6.40
N SER A 269 3.03 -18.72 7.49
CA SER A 269 3.65 -17.55 8.12
C SER A 269 5.12 -17.52 7.74
N ALA A 270 5.68 -16.34 7.58
CA ALA A 270 7.08 -16.17 7.20
C ALA A 270 7.72 -14.98 7.89
N GLN A 271 9.03 -15.03 8.03
CA GLN A 271 9.88 -13.93 8.49
C GLN A 271 11.01 -13.65 7.49
N ASP A 272 11.64 -12.49 7.64
CA ASP A 272 12.74 -12.10 6.78
C ASP A 272 13.97 -12.99 7.00
N LEU A 273 14.68 -13.27 5.91
CA LEU A 273 15.99 -13.92 5.95
C LEU A 273 17.04 -12.87 6.32
N THR A 274 17.66 -13.01 7.48
CA THR A 274 18.83 -12.20 7.88
C THR A 274 20.13 -12.89 7.51
N LYS A 275 21.26 -12.18 7.53
CA LYS A 275 22.59 -12.76 7.26
C LYS A 275 22.92 -13.94 8.19
N ASP A 276 22.55 -13.85 9.46
CA ASP A 276 22.81 -14.92 10.42
C ASP A 276 21.93 -16.14 10.14
N LEU A 277 20.65 -15.90 9.80
CA LEU A 277 19.75 -16.97 9.42
C LEU A 277 20.13 -17.59 8.07
N SER A 278 20.67 -16.82 7.10
CA SER A 278 21.13 -17.41 5.83
C SER A 278 22.25 -18.43 6.06
N LYS A 279 23.18 -18.14 6.95
CA LYS A 279 24.23 -19.09 7.34
C LYS A 279 23.64 -20.31 8.04
N ALA A 280 22.75 -20.12 9.01
CA ALA A 280 22.12 -21.21 9.76
C ALA A 280 21.28 -22.14 8.88
N PHE A 281 20.65 -21.62 7.83
CA PHE A 281 19.84 -22.39 6.87
C PHE A 281 20.61 -22.81 5.61
N SER A 282 21.94 -22.56 5.55
CA SER A 282 22.81 -22.89 4.40
C SER A 282 22.30 -22.31 3.07
N VAL A 283 21.96 -21.01 3.07
CA VAL A 283 21.47 -20.30 1.89
C VAL A 283 22.47 -19.25 1.44
N ASP A 284 22.90 -19.29 0.17
CA ASP A 284 23.90 -18.38 -0.41
C ASP A 284 23.36 -16.99 -0.75
N THR A 285 22.38 -16.51 0.00
CA THR A 285 21.81 -15.17 -0.17
C THR A 285 21.25 -14.69 1.16
N ASP A 286 21.30 -13.38 1.38
CA ASP A 286 20.63 -12.70 2.50
C ASP A 286 19.23 -12.22 2.14
N LYS A 287 18.71 -12.60 0.97
CA LYS A 287 17.39 -12.23 0.46
C LYS A 287 16.48 -13.45 0.37
N GLY A 288 15.30 -13.33 0.97
CA GLY A 288 14.30 -14.40 0.98
C GLY A 288 13.35 -14.29 2.16
N ALA A 289 12.43 -15.24 2.22
CA ALA A 289 11.46 -15.38 3.29
C ALA A 289 11.55 -16.79 3.89
N ILE A 290 11.78 -16.89 5.20
CA ILE A 290 11.82 -18.18 5.92
C ILE A 290 10.39 -18.52 6.34
N ILE A 291 9.91 -19.69 5.98
CA ILE A 291 8.61 -20.20 6.43
C ILE A 291 8.73 -20.60 7.90
N THR A 292 7.98 -19.89 8.76
CA THR A 292 7.95 -20.15 10.20
C THR A 292 6.82 -21.08 10.62
N GLN A 293 5.75 -21.13 9.81
CA GLN A 293 4.60 -22.00 10.04
C GLN A 293 3.91 -22.36 8.73
N VAL A 294 3.41 -23.58 8.62
CA VAL A 294 2.54 -24.04 7.53
C VAL A 294 1.22 -24.52 8.14
N GLN A 295 0.12 -23.97 7.63
CA GLN A 295 -1.21 -24.38 8.09
C GLN A 295 -1.59 -25.73 7.48
N LYS A 296 -1.99 -26.68 8.31
CA LYS A 296 -2.42 -28.01 7.89
C LYS A 296 -3.61 -27.95 6.92
N GLY A 297 -3.52 -28.68 5.81
CA GLY A 297 -4.53 -28.68 4.74
C GLY A 297 -4.53 -27.46 3.84
N SER A 298 -3.57 -26.53 4.02
CA SER A 298 -3.39 -25.35 3.15
C SER A 298 -2.76 -25.73 1.81
N PRO A 299 -2.84 -24.84 0.79
CA PRO A 299 -2.13 -25.03 -0.47
C PRO A 299 -0.63 -25.31 -0.31
N ALA A 300 0.02 -24.63 0.66
CA ALA A 300 1.43 -24.85 0.96
C ALA A 300 1.70 -26.25 1.53
N ASP A 301 0.86 -26.69 2.47
CA ASP A 301 0.96 -28.04 3.07
C ASP A 301 0.78 -29.12 2.00
N LEU A 302 -0.26 -29.01 1.16
CA LEU A 302 -0.53 -29.93 0.06
C LEU A 302 0.60 -29.96 -0.99
N ALA A 303 1.33 -28.86 -1.17
CA ALA A 303 2.49 -28.78 -2.06
C ALA A 303 3.79 -29.29 -1.40
N GLY A 304 3.74 -29.65 -0.11
CA GLY A 304 4.87 -30.15 0.65
C GLY A 304 5.89 -29.04 1.02
N ILE A 305 5.44 -27.81 1.18
CA ILE A 305 6.19 -26.73 1.83
C ILE A 305 6.28 -27.05 3.32
N LYS A 306 7.43 -26.79 3.94
CA LYS A 306 7.68 -27.11 5.34
C LYS A 306 8.19 -25.89 6.10
N THR A 307 8.01 -25.89 7.41
CA THR A 307 8.71 -24.95 8.30
C THR A 307 10.21 -25.09 8.13
N GLY A 308 10.91 -23.97 8.04
CA GLY A 308 12.36 -23.91 7.75
C GLY A 308 12.70 -23.80 6.27
N ASP A 309 11.73 -23.89 5.34
CA ASP A 309 11.98 -23.61 3.93
C ASP A 309 12.26 -22.12 3.74
N VAL A 310 13.26 -21.77 2.94
CA VAL A 310 13.56 -20.39 2.56
C VAL A 310 13.10 -20.15 1.14
N VAL A 311 12.08 -19.33 0.97
CA VAL A 311 11.53 -18.95 -0.34
C VAL A 311 12.44 -17.89 -0.96
N THR A 312 13.02 -18.19 -2.12
CA THR A 312 13.94 -17.30 -2.85
C THR A 312 13.32 -16.73 -4.13
N LYS A 313 12.42 -17.48 -4.80
CA LYS A 313 11.73 -17.01 -6.00
C LYS A 313 10.29 -17.50 -6.06
N ILE A 314 9.41 -16.69 -6.68
CA ILE A 314 8.04 -17.05 -7.09
C ILE A 314 7.86 -16.66 -8.55
N ASN A 315 7.50 -17.63 -9.43
CA ASN A 315 7.39 -17.44 -10.88
C ASN A 315 8.64 -16.75 -11.47
N ASN A 316 9.83 -17.24 -11.13
CA ASN A 316 11.13 -16.72 -11.54
C ASN A 316 11.48 -15.31 -11.02
N GLN A 317 10.60 -14.63 -10.30
CA GLN A 317 10.89 -13.35 -9.68
C GLN A 317 11.45 -13.54 -8.28
N SER A 318 12.57 -12.89 -7.98
CA SER A 318 13.25 -12.96 -6.70
C SER A 318 12.39 -12.38 -5.57
N ILE A 319 12.40 -13.05 -4.43
CA ILE A 319 11.75 -12.63 -3.19
C ILE A 319 12.80 -12.02 -2.28
N LYS A 320 12.63 -10.75 -1.92
CA LYS A 320 13.59 -10.01 -1.09
C LYS A 320 13.39 -10.28 0.40
N ASN A 321 12.13 -10.42 0.85
CA ASN A 321 11.74 -10.57 2.26
C ASN A 321 10.32 -11.16 2.37
N ALA A 322 9.85 -11.39 3.58
CA ALA A 322 8.52 -11.94 3.87
C ALA A 322 7.37 -11.03 3.37
N ALA A 323 7.53 -9.71 3.48
CA ALA A 323 6.53 -8.77 2.99
C ALA A 323 6.41 -8.82 1.45
N ALA A 324 7.55 -8.90 0.72
CA ALA A 324 7.55 -9.06 -0.73
C ALA A 324 6.88 -10.40 -1.15
N MET A 325 7.13 -11.48 -0.41
CA MET A 325 6.46 -12.77 -0.63
C MET A 325 4.94 -12.64 -0.44
N ARG A 326 4.49 -12.04 0.68
CA ARG A 326 3.07 -11.82 0.97
C ARG A 326 2.39 -10.97 -0.10
N ASN A 327 3.00 -9.84 -0.49
CA ASN A 327 2.47 -8.96 -1.52
C ASN A 327 2.33 -9.70 -2.85
N LYS A 328 3.38 -10.45 -3.24
CA LYS A 328 3.36 -11.22 -4.48
C LYS A 328 2.24 -12.25 -4.48
N ILE A 329 2.12 -13.06 -3.43
CA ILE A 329 1.08 -14.10 -3.31
C ILE A 329 -0.30 -13.45 -3.27
N GLY A 330 -0.48 -12.36 -2.52
CA GLY A 330 -1.75 -11.67 -2.36
C GLY A 330 -2.35 -11.12 -3.65
N LEU A 331 -1.52 -10.77 -4.63
CA LEU A 331 -1.97 -10.20 -5.92
C LEU A 331 -2.07 -11.24 -7.04
N LEU A 332 -1.64 -12.49 -6.80
CA LEU A 332 -1.72 -13.55 -7.80
C LEU A 332 -3.18 -13.95 -8.09
N LYS A 333 -3.42 -14.30 -9.35
CA LYS A 333 -4.75 -14.75 -9.80
C LYS A 333 -5.17 -16.02 -9.05
N LEU A 334 -6.39 -16.00 -8.51
CA LEU A 334 -6.96 -17.18 -7.86
C LEU A 334 -7.04 -18.36 -8.84
N ASN A 335 -6.82 -19.55 -8.32
CA ASN A 335 -6.76 -20.83 -9.03
C ASN A 335 -5.57 -20.97 -9.99
N SER A 336 -4.64 -20.00 -10.05
CA SER A 336 -3.38 -20.18 -10.78
C SER A 336 -2.44 -21.13 -10.01
N VAL A 337 -1.63 -21.85 -10.75
CA VAL A 337 -0.53 -22.65 -10.21
C VAL A 337 0.76 -21.83 -10.37
N ILE A 338 1.47 -21.62 -9.29
CA ILE A 338 2.74 -20.90 -9.26
C ILE A 338 3.90 -21.86 -9.06
N SER A 339 5.07 -21.45 -9.53
CA SER A 339 6.35 -22.10 -9.24
C SER A 339 7.03 -21.36 -8.08
N MET A 340 7.30 -22.07 -6.98
CA MET A 340 8.05 -21.54 -5.85
C MET A 340 9.42 -22.24 -5.78
N GLN A 341 10.50 -21.46 -5.88
CA GLN A 341 11.84 -21.94 -5.59
C GLN A 341 12.13 -21.73 -4.12
N ILE A 342 12.44 -22.82 -3.44
CA ILE A 342 12.79 -22.83 -2.02
C ILE A 342 14.18 -23.41 -1.85
N ASN A 343 14.90 -22.94 -0.83
CA ASN A 343 16.07 -23.63 -0.31
C ASN A 343 15.66 -24.40 0.95
N ARG A 344 15.94 -25.68 0.98
CA ARG A 344 15.68 -26.57 2.11
C ARG A 344 16.99 -27.24 2.51
N LYS A 345 17.61 -26.79 3.60
CA LYS A 345 18.89 -27.33 4.13
C LYS A 345 20.01 -27.29 3.07
N GLY A 346 20.14 -26.19 2.31
CA GLY A 346 21.14 -26.04 1.26
C GLY A 346 20.71 -26.54 -0.13
N GLU A 347 19.65 -27.34 -0.23
CA GLU A 347 19.15 -27.86 -1.49
C GLU A 347 18.11 -26.95 -2.11
N ILE A 348 18.24 -26.64 -3.41
CA ILE A 348 17.27 -25.82 -4.15
C ILE A 348 16.18 -26.74 -4.73
N ILE A 349 14.96 -26.52 -4.28
CA ILE A 349 13.78 -27.30 -4.66
C ILE A 349 12.75 -26.39 -5.30
N THR A 350 12.11 -26.83 -6.38
CA THR A 350 10.98 -26.13 -6.99
C THR A 350 9.67 -26.85 -6.66
N LYS A 351 8.72 -26.11 -6.09
CA LYS A 351 7.37 -26.59 -5.75
C LYS A 351 6.33 -25.88 -6.61
N LYS A 352 5.36 -26.64 -7.12
CA LYS A 352 4.16 -26.08 -7.77
C LYS A 352 3.06 -25.95 -6.72
N VAL A 353 2.52 -24.74 -6.54
CA VAL A 353 1.51 -24.46 -5.52
C VAL A 353 0.31 -23.78 -6.16
N LYS A 354 -0.90 -24.26 -5.87
CA LYS A 354 -2.14 -23.65 -6.35
C LYS A 354 -2.53 -22.52 -5.42
N ILE A 355 -2.76 -21.34 -5.96
CA ILE A 355 -3.27 -20.18 -5.21
C ILE A 355 -4.80 -20.33 -5.07
N VAL A 356 -5.29 -20.24 -3.84
CA VAL A 356 -6.73 -20.32 -3.55
C VAL A 356 -7.24 -19.05 -2.90
N GLU A 357 -8.54 -18.86 -2.85
CA GLU A 357 -9.15 -17.85 -1.99
C GLU A 357 -9.07 -18.33 -0.53
N PRO A 358 -8.66 -17.49 0.43
CA PRO A 358 -8.62 -17.88 1.82
C PRO A 358 -10.02 -18.26 2.30
N LYS A 359 -10.14 -19.46 2.84
CA LYS A 359 -11.36 -19.89 3.53
C LYS A 359 -11.33 -19.29 4.93
N PHE A 360 -12.08 -18.24 5.14
CA PHE A 360 -12.22 -17.67 6.48
C PHE A 360 -13.03 -18.61 7.37
N SER A 361 -12.49 -18.96 8.51
CA SER A 361 -13.29 -19.53 9.59
C SER A 361 -14.23 -18.45 10.09
N LYS A 362 -15.47 -18.43 9.57
CA LYS A 362 -16.56 -17.63 10.11
C LYS A 362 -17.34 -18.49 11.06
N LYS A 363 -17.67 -17.93 12.23
CA LYS A 363 -18.47 -18.63 13.21
C LYS A 363 -19.58 -17.72 13.72
N ASP A 364 -20.81 -18.22 13.70
CA ASP A 364 -21.93 -17.55 14.34
C ASP A 364 -21.81 -17.68 15.84
N GLY A 365 -21.93 -16.57 16.55
CA GLY A 365 -21.77 -16.51 18.00
C GLY A 365 -22.77 -17.38 18.75
N ILE A 366 -24.00 -17.55 18.23
CA ILE A 366 -25.00 -18.44 18.82
C ILE A 366 -24.52 -19.89 18.88
N LYS A 367 -23.63 -20.30 17.96
CA LYS A 367 -23.06 -21.67 17.98
C LYS A 367 -21.94 -21.84 19.01
N ILE A 368 -21.52 -20.75 19.66
CA ILE A 368 -20.49 -20.72 20.69
C ILE A 368 -21.14 -20.52 22.05
N ASN A 369 -21.96 -19.48 22.19
CA ASN A 369 -22.64 -19.12 23.43
C ASN A 369 -23.91 -18.29 23.11
N ALA A 370 -24.99 -18.49 23.82
CA ALA A 370 -26.25 -17.78 23.60
C ALA A 370 -26.11 -16.25 23.74
N ARG A 371 -25.21 -15.78 24.62
CA ARG A 371 -24.92 -14.34 24.82
C ARG A 371 -24.26 -13.70 23.62
N LEU A 372 -23.59 -14.48 22.79
CA LEU A 372 -22.94 -14.03 21.54
C LEU A 372 -23.89 -14.06 20.33
N GLN A 373 -25.19 -14.33 20.57
CA GLN A 373 -26.20 -14.36 19.50
C GLN A 373 -26.21 -13.07 18.69
N GLY A 374 -26.23 -13.24 17.38
CA GLY A 374 -26.26 -12.13 16.41
C GLY A 374 -24.89 -11.58 16.02
N ILE A 375 -23.82 -12.11 16.59
CA ILE A 375 -22.44 -11.79 16.18
C ILE A 375 -21.94 -12.85 15.19
N VAL A 376 -21.22 -12.40 14.15
CA VAL A 376 -20.44 -13.28 13.28
C VAL A 376 -18.97 -12.92 13.44
N PHE A 377 -18.20 -13.90 13.87
CA PHE A 377 -16.76 -13.79 14.10
C PHE A 377 -15.95 -14.23 12.88
N SER A 378 -14.73 -13.70 12.78
CA SER A 378 -13.69 -14.17 11.86
C SER A 378 -12.33 -14.05 12.52
N GLU A 379 -11.47 -15.02 12.26
CA GLU A 379 -10.05 -14.86 12.56
C GLU A 379 -9.47 -13.70 11.72
N ILE A 380 -8.47 -12.98 12.28
CA ILE A 380 -7.73 -11.95 11.55
C ILE A 380 -6.75 -12.66 10.62
N THR A 381 -6.84 -12.35 9.34
CA THR A 381 -6.06 -13.02 8.29
C THR A 381 -5.24 -12.02 7.49
N GLU A 382 -4.28 -12.49 6.71
CA GLU A 382 -3.29 -11.70 5.96
C GLU A 382 -3.87 -10.59 5.08
N ASN A 383 -5.11 -10.71 4.67
CA ASN A 383 -5.81 -9.72 3.84
C ASN A 383 -6.64 -8.71 4.63
N MET A 384 -6.52 -8.71 5.95
CA MET A 384 -7.16 -7.71 6.81
C MET A 384 -6.14 -6.65 7.26
N PRO A 385 -6.53 -5.37 7.37
CA PRO A 385 -5.63 -4.28 7.79
C PRO A 385 -5.01 -4.49 9.18
N GLU A 386 -5.65 -5.30 10.00
CA GLU A 386 -5.27 -5.59 11.38
C GLU A 386 -4.24 -6.73 11.49
N TYR A 387 -3.98 -7.47 10.40
CA TYR A 387 -3.04 -8.60 10.41
C TYR A 387 -1.63 -8.16 10.82
N GLY A 388 -1.05 -8.89 11.76
CA GLY A 388 0.27 -8.58 12.32
C GLY A 388 0.34 -7.35 13.24
N LYS A 389 -0.78 -6.60 13.38
CA LYS A 389 -0.87 -5.42 14.25
C LYS A 389 -1.62 -5.71 15.55
N VAL A 390 -2.61 -6.59 15.49
CA VAL A 390 -3.48 -6.94 16.63
C VAL A 390 -3.71 -8.44 16.65
N ASN A 391 -3.55 -9.02 17.83
CA ASN A 391 -3.92 -10.41 18.08
C ASN A 391 -5.34 -10.45 18.64
N GLY A 392 -6.26 -11.12 17.97
CA GLY A 392 -7.65 -11.19 18.42
C GLY A 392 -8.59 -11.77 17.37
N ILE A 393 -9.89 -11.73 17.66
CA ILE A 393 -10.95 -12.22 16.78
C ILE A 393 -11.80 -11.05 16.33
N LYS A 394 -11.93 -10.87 15.01
CA LYS A 394 -12.68 -9.75 14.43
C LYS A 394 -14.16 -10.04 14.36
N ILE A 395 -14.96 -9.06 14.73
CA ILE A 395 -16.41 -9.06 14.53
C ILE A 395 -16.72 -8.52 13.14
N ILE A 396 -17.15 -9.39 12.24
CA ILE A 396 -17.46 -8.99 10.85
C ILE A 396 -18.90 -8.55 10.65
N LYS A 397 -19.81 -9.05 11.49
CA LYS A 397 -21.23 -8.69 11.46
C LYS A 397 -21.85 -8.79 12.84
N ILE A 398 -22.75 -7.88 13.13
CA ILE A 398 -23.60 -7.96 14.32
C ILE A 398 -25.05 -7.58 13.94
N LYS A 399 -26.02 -8.34 14.45
CA LYS A 399 -27.43 -8.07 14.26
C LYS A 399 -27.81 -6.81 15.07
N LYS A 400 -28.36 -5.79 14.43
CA LYS A 400 -28.91 -4.61 15.13
C LYS A 400 -29.97 -5.10 16.15
N ASN A 401 -29.98 -4.47 17.34
CA ASN A 401 -30.85 -4.81 18.46
C ASN A 401 -30.63 -6.21 19.10
N SER A 402 -29.53 -6.91 18.76
CA SER A 402 -29.10 -8.07 19.56
C SER A 402 -28.58 -7.61 20.94
N ARG A 403 -28.60 -8.51 21.93
CA ARG A 403 -28.04 -8.22 23.28
C ARG A 403 -26.61 -7.68 23.17
N ALA A 404 -25.77 -8.34 22.42
CA ALA A 404 -24.40 -7.91 22.17
C ALA A 404 -24.28 -6.52 21.50
N PHE A 405 -25.21 -6.16 20.62
CA PHE A 405 -25.25 -4.81 20.03
C PHE A 405 -25.63 -3.76 21.05
N LEU A 406 -26.59 -4.08 21.96
CA LEU A 406 -27.06 -3.16 23.00
C LEU A 406 -26.00 -2.92 24.07
N THR A 407 -25.12 -3.89 24.35
CA THR A 407 -23.96 -3.72 25.26
C THR A 407 -22.82 -2.86 24.67
N GLY A 408 -22.95 -2.46 23.41
CA GLY A 408 -21.99 -1.55 22.79
C GLY A 408 -21.01 -2.21 21.81
N ILE A 409 -21.09 -3.52 21.56
CA ILE A 409 -20.31 -4.20 20.52
C ILE A 409 -20.72 -3.70 19.12
N ARG A 410 -19.76 -3.51 18.24
CA ARG A 410 -19.96 -3.00 16.88
C ARG A 410 -19.24 -3.85 15.83
N PRO A 411 -19.65 -3.79 14.55
CA PRO A 411 -18.86 -4.36 13.45
C PRO A 411 -17.45 -3.77 13.44
N ASN A 412 -16.47 -4.57 13.07
CA ASN A 412 -15.03 -4.28 13.06
C ASN A 412 -14.39 -4.13 14.45
N ASP A 413 -15.09 -4.37 15.55
CA ASP A 413 -14.43 -4.57 16.83
C ASP A 413 -13.59 -5.84 16.79
N ILE A 414 -12.47 -5.84 17.52
CA ILE A 414 -11.61 -7.02 17.69
C ILE A 414 -11.69 -7.44 19.15
N ILE A 415 -12.07 -8.69 19.38
CA ILE A 415 -12.04 -9.28 20.71
C ILE A 415 -10.61 -9.68 21.02
N LEU A 416 -10.03 -9.11 22.04
CA LEU A 416 -8.69 -9.40 22.55
C LEU A 416 -8.69 -10.51 23.60
N SER A 417 -9.68 -10.49 24.49
CA SER A 417 -9.88 -11.52 25.53
C SER A 417 -11.33 -11.65 25.94
N ILE A 418 -11.67 -12.80 26.51
CA ILE A 418 -12.94 -13.05 27.20
C ILE A 418 -12.61 -13.54 28.62
N ASN A 419 -13.24 -12.93 29.63
CA ASN A 419 -12.98 -13.23 31.05
C ASN A 419 -11.47 -13.20 31.37
N ASN A 420 -10.76 -12.20 30.86
CA ASN A 420 -9.32 -11.99 30.94
C ASN A 420 -8.44 -13.06 30.25
N ILE A 421 -9.03 -14.03 29.57
CA ILE A 421 -8.29 -15.05 28.82
C ILE A 421 -8.15 -14.58 27.36
N PRO A 422 -6.91 -14.40 26.84
CA PRO A 422 -6.67 -13.98 25.47
C PRO A 422 -7.26 -14.96 24.47
N VAL A 423 -7.85 -14.43 23.36
CA VAL A 423 -8.40 -15.22 22.27
C VAL A 423 -7.82 -14.74 20.94
N GLN A 424 -7.29 -15.66 20.13
CA GLN A 424 -6.69 -15.35 18.83
C GLN A 424 -7.35 -16.16 17.70
N LYS A 425 -7.86 -17.32 18.01
CA LYS A 425 -8.55 -18.23 17.09
C LYS A 425 -9.99 -18.46 17.53
N ILE A 426 -10.84 -18.79 16.56
CA ILE A 426 -12.25 -19.14 16.86
C ILE A 426 -12.32 -20.29 17.87
N LYS A 427 -11.36 -21.23 17.81
CA LYS A 427 -11.28 -22.33 18.78
C LYS A 427 -11.03 -21.85 20.22
N ASP A 428 -10.23 -20.81 20.40
CA ASP A 428 -10.00 -20.23 21.73
C ASP A 428 -11.30 -19.62 22.27
N LEU A 429 -12.03 -18.91 21.39
CA LEU A 429 -13.34 -18.36 21.71
C LEU A 429 -14.35 -19.46 22.11
N GLU A 430 -14.36 -20.58 21.40
CA GLU A 430 -15.21 -21.74 21.72
C GLU A 430 -14.86 -22.35 23.08
N ILE A 431 -13.58 -22.43 23.41
CA ILE A 431 -13.12 -23.00 24.69
C ILE A 431 -13.49 -22.06 25.86
N VAL A 432 -13.22 -20.75 25.69
CA VAL A 432 -13.37 -19.78 26.79
C VAL A 432 -14.82 -19.38 27.00
N ALA A 433 -15.57 -19.11 25.94
CA ALA A 433 -16.96 -18.69 26.02
C ALA A 433 -17.94 -19.87 26.04
N GLY A 434 -17.63 -20.99 25.38
CA GLY A 434 -18.54 -22.14 25.25
C GLY A 434 -18.80 -22.92 26.55
N LYS A 435 -17.85 -22.86 27.49
CA LYS A 435 -17.93 -23.53 28.79
C LYS A 435 -18.58 -22.69 29.90
N ASN A 436 -18.95 -21.45 29.59
CA ASN A 436 -19.30 -20.46 30.60
C ASN A 436 -20.79 -20.10 30.51
N ASP A 437 -21.60 -20.56 31.46
CA ASP A 437 -23.00 -20.17 31.63
C ASP A 437 -23.16 -18.85 32.40
N SER A 438 -22.05 -18.27 32.89
CA SER A 438 -22.01 -16.98 33.57
C SER A 438 -21.87 -15.81 32.57
N GLU A 439 -21.90 -14.58 33.06
CA GLU A 439 -21.68 -13.38 32.29
C GLU A 439 -20.30 -13.41 31.57
N LEU A 440 -20.22 -12.83 30.35
CA LEU A 440 -18.98 -12.74 29.60
C LEU A 440 -18.43 -11.32 29.67
N VAL A 441 -17.27 -11.15 30.27
CA VAL A 441 -16.49 -9.90 30.21
C VAL A 441 -15.65 -9.93 28.94
N VAL A 442 -16.00 -9.09 27.96
CA VAL A 442 -15.36 -9.06 26.64
C VAL A 442 -14.47 -7.83 26.55
N HIS A 443 -13.17 -8.05 26.39
CA HIS A 443 -12.21 -6.98 26.10
C HIS A 443 -12.16 -6.76 24.62
N VAL A 444 -12.58 -5.59 24.16
CA VAL A 444 -12.64 -5.25 22.72
C VAL A 444 -11.70 -4.09 22.40
N GLN A 445 -11.13 -4.15 21.20
CA GLN A 445 -10.44 -3.04 20.57
C GLN A 445 -11.29 -2.50 19.41
N ARG A 446 -11.47 -1.18 19.37
CA ARG A 446 -12.11 -0.42 18.29
C ARG A 446 -11.20 0.69 17.82
N GLY A 447 -10.57 0.50 16.67
CA GLY A 447 -9.47 1.36 16.23
C GLY A 447 -8.33 1.37 17.25
N ASN A 448 -7.97 2.53 17.80
CA ASN A 448 -6.91 2.66 18.80
C ASN A 448 -7.41 2.67 20.26
N ARG A 449 -8.69 2.36 20.49
CA ARG A 449 -9.29 2.36 21.84
C ARG A 449 -9.66 0.96 22.25
N THR A 450 -9.52 0.67 23.52
CA THR A 450 -9.99 -0.59 24.11
C THR A 450 -11.06 -0.31 25.16
N ALA A 451 -11.95 -1.28 25.35
CA ALA A 451 -12.98 -1.24 26.39
C ALA A 451 -13.34 -2.64 26.85
N PHE A 452 -13.77 -2.76 28.10
CA PHE A 452 -14.41 -3.97 28.63
C PHE A 452 -15.92 -3.81 28.52
N LEU A 453 -16.58 -4.81 27.98
CA LEU A 453 -18.03 -4.88 27.80
C LEU A 453 -18.56 -6.13 28.51
N LEU A 454 -19.66 -5.99 29.23
CA LEU A 454 -20.29 -7.09 29.98
C LEU A 454 -21.49 -7.61 29.19
N LEU A 455 -21.45 -8.85 28.75
CA LEU A 455 -22.55 -9.57 28.12
C LEU A 455 -23.26 -10.44 29.20
N LYS A 456 -24.44 -10.00 29.58
CA LYS A 456 -25.33 -10.68 30.55
C LYS A 456 -26.21 -11.73 29.90
#